data_8b1eb6ff35a770181a09bc539468ded0
#
_entry.id   8b1eb6ff35a770181a09bc539468ded0
#
_cell.length_a   1.000
_cell.length_b   1.000
_cell.length_c   1.000
_cell.angle_alpha   90.00
_cell.angle_beta   90.00
_cell.angle_gamma   90.00
#
_symmetry.space_group_name_H-M   'P 1'
#
loop_
_entity.id
_entity.type
_entity.pdbx_description
1 polymer ?
#
loop_
_entity_poly.entity_id
_entity_poly.type
_entity_poly.pdbx_seq_one_letter_code
_entity_poly.pdbx_strand_id
1 'polypeptide(L)'
;MSTINEMWDDLTSSEQLVFKKCCRRLLKETFIVRDIDDDNRKMFFFVKSNEGLFSDYLNLIGFDIVVRDNGVVMLQNNSADVVVSKQRFNKFQSIILCCLWTLYMDKIQSGSLSKQITTTFPELNAELEKFEFKGAFDVKSNLKNALQLFARYNLIFVNWNASDNERVIVLYPSIQFALDESEFATFVIGVRERMMNAGPQSEDVAEDNFDAEEEEE
;
A
#
# COMPACT_ATOMS: atom_id res chain seq x y z
N MET A 1 13.53 -22.84 -23.07
CA MET A 1 12.62 -22.18 -22.11
C MET A 1 11.67 -23.25 -21.63
N SER A 2 11.64 -23.53 -20.32
CA SER A 2 10.66 -24.45 -19.75
C SER A 2 9.25 -23.86 -19.90
N THR A 3 8.29 -24.70 -20.21
CA THR A 3 6.88 -24.28 -20.29
C THR A 3 6.33 -24.10 -18.86
N ILE A 4 5.26 -23.32 -18.71
CA ILE A 4 4.57 -23.13 -17.42
C ILE A 4 4.16 -24.49 -16.81
N ASN A 5 3.79 -25.46 -17.62
CA ASN A 5 3.41 -26.81 -17.16
C ASN A 5 4.62 -27.55 -16.59
N GLU A 6 5.78 -27.51 -17.26
CA GLU A 6 7.01 -28.12 -16.76
C GLU A 6 7.42 -27.53 -15.43
N MET A 7 7.45 -26.19 -15.31
CA MET A 7 7.77 -25.52 -14.06
C MET A 7 6.76 -25.82 -12.93
N TRP A 8 5.49 -26.02 -13.28
CA TRP A 8 4.46 -26.40 -12.31
C TRP A 8 4.62 -27.85 -11.84
N ASP A 9 4.94 -28.78 -12.75
CA ASP A 9 5.11 -30.20 -12.44
C ASP A 9 6.40 -30.47 -11.65
N ASP A 10 7.39 -29.58 -11.75
CA ASP A 10 8.61 -29.62 -10.93
C ASP A 10 8.35 -29.26 -9.46
N LEU A 11 7.22 -28.61 -9.14
CA LEU A 11 6.85 -28.29 -7.77
C LEU A 11 6.26 -29.49 -7.04
N THR A 12 6.69 -29.71 -5.81
CA THR A 12 6.03 -30.64 -4.90
C THR A 12 4.58 -30.20 -4.58
N SER A 13 3.73 -31.12 -4.16
CA SER A 13 2.34 -30.81 -3.79
C SER A 13 2.23 -29.70 -2.71
N SER A 14 3.19 -29.65 -1.78
CA SER A 14 3.24 -28.59 -0.77
C SER A 14 3.64 -27.23 -1.37
N GLU A 15 4.58 -27.19 -2.28
CA GLU A 15 4.98 -25.96 -3.00
C GLU A 15 3.89 -25.45 -3.91
N GLN A 16 3.12 -26.32 -4.57
CA GLN A 16 1.94 -25.94 -5.33
C GLN A 16 0.88 -25.25 -4.45
N LEU A 17 0.71 -25.68 -3.18
CA LEU A 17 -0.17 -24.99 -2.24
C LEU A 17 0.37 -23.62 -1.86
N VAL A 18 1.69 -23.50 -1.64
CA VAL A 18 2.34 -22.20 -1.35
C VAL A 18 2.20 -21.27 -2.55
N PHE A 19 2.41 -21.75 -3.77
CA PHE A 19 2.20 -20.97 -5.00
C PHE A 19 0.78 -20.37 -5.05
N LYS A 20 -0.25 -21.23 -4.89
CA LYS A 20 -1.65 -20.78 -4.87
C LYS A 20 -1.91 -19.75 -3.77
N LYS A 21 -1.31 -19.91 -2.58
CA LYS A 21 -1.41 -18.97 -1.47
C LYS A 21 -0.79 -17.62 -1.83
N CYS A 22 0.41 -17.62 -2.42
CA CYS A 22 1.10 -16.40 -2.86
C CYS A 22 0.30 -15.64 -3.93
N CYS A 23 -0.20 -16.34 -4.97
CA CYS A 23 -1.01 -15.72 -6.01
C CYS A 23 -2.27 -15.05 -5.44
N ARG A 24 -3.02 -15.75 -4.59
CA ARG A 24 -4.22 -15.19 -3.94
C ARG A 24 -3.89 -13.97 -3.08
N ARG A 25 -2.77 -14.01 -2.37
CA ARG A 25 -2.33 -12.91 -1.54
C ARG A 25 -1.95 -11.69 -2.37
N LEU A 26 -1.18 -11.87 -3.44
CA LEU A 26 -0.82 -10.79 -4.35
C LEU A 26 -2.06 -10.15 -5.00
N LEU A 27 -3.01 -10.95 -5.45
CA LEU A 27 -4.27 -10.44 -6.02
C LEU A 27 -5.13 -9.67 -5.00
N LYS A 28 -5.07 -10.04 -3.72
CA LYS A 28 -5.85 -9.40 -2.66
C LYS A 28 -5.17 -8.17 -2.06
N GLU A 29 -3.86 -8.25 -1.81
CA GLU A 29 -3.11 -7.30 -1.00
C GLU A 29 -2.09 -6.49 -1.82
N THR A 30 -1.89 -6.83 -3.08
CA THR A 30 -0.93 -6.23 -4.02
C THR A 30 0.54 -6.51 -3.65
N PHE A 31 0.89 -6.54 -2.37
CA PHE A 31 2.26 -6.67 -1.88
C PHE A 31 2.45 -7.88 -0.96
N ILE A 32 3.60 -8.56 -1.12
CA ILE A 32 4.19 -9.43 -0.11
C ILE A 32 5.44 -8.74 0.40
N VAL A 33 5.50 -8.45 1.69
CA VAL A 33 6.62 -7.75 2.33
C VAL A 33 7.33 -8.71 3.26
N ARG A 34 8.60 -9.01 2.97
CA ARG A 34 9.42 -10.03 3.64
C ARG A 34 9.46 -9.91 5.17
N ASP A 35 9.58 -8.69 5.66
CA ASP A 35 9.93 -8.43 7.04
C ASP A 35 8.71 -8.17 7.96
N ILE A 36 7.49 -8.51 7.51
CA ILE A 36 6.28 -8.45 8.34
C ILE A 36 6.30 -9.58 9.38
N ASP A 37 6.43 -10.82 8.92
CA ASP A 37 6.43 -12.04 9.74
C ASP A 37 7.14 -13.20 9.03
N ASP A 38 7.24 -14.35 9.70
CA ASP A 38 7.93 -15.53 9.14
C ASP A 38 7.16 -16.17 7.96
N ASP A 39 5.84 -16.05 7.90
CA ASP A 39 5.03 -16.55 6.78
C ASP A 39 5.27 -15.67 5.53
N ASN A 40 5.28 -14.36 5.70
CA ASN A 40 5.65 -13.43 4.63
C ASN A 40 7.09 -13.64 4.14
N ARG A 41 8.02 -13.90 5.06
CA ARG A 41 9.42 -14.20 4.71
C ARG A 41 9.52 -15.44 3.84
N LYS A 42 8.82 -16.52 4.21
CA LYS A 42 8.77 -17.76 3.41
C LYS A 42 8.17 -17.52 2.05
N MET A 43 7.04 -16.80 1.98
CA MET A 43 6.39 -16.46 0.72
C MET A 43 7.27 -15.61 -0.18
N PHE A 44 7.95 -14.60 0.36
CA PHE A 44 8.87 -13.75 -0.39
C PHE A 44 9.97 -14.57 -1.08
N PHE A 45 10.67 -15.42 -0.31
CA PHE A 45 11.73 -16.25 -0.88
C PHE A 45 11.21 -17.30 -1.87
N PHE A 46 10.03 -17.85 -1.61
CA PHE A 46 9.41 -18.78 -2.53
C PHE A 46 9.06 -18.11 -3.87
N VAL A 47 8.49 -16.91 -3.85
CA VAL A 47 8.21 -16.13 -5.06
C VAL A 47 9.52 -15.80 -5.79
N LYS A 48 10.53 -15.31 -5.06
CA LYS A 48 11.85 -14.96 -5.63
C LYS A 48 12.53 -16.15 -6.30
N SER A 49 12.43 -17.34 -5.72
CA SER A 49 13.02 -18.58 -6.29
C SER A 49 12.25 -19.12 -7.50
N ASN A 50 10.97 -18.77 -7.65
CA ASN A 50 10.09 -19.25 -8.71
C ASN A 50 9.53 -18.09 -9.56
N GLU A 51 10.25 -16.98 -9.68
CA GLU A 51 9.80 -15.74 -10.31
C GLU A 51 9.26 -15.97 -11.72
N GLY A 52 9.95 -16.79 -12.52
CA GLY A 52 9.51 -17.12 -13.88
C GLY A 52 8.12 -17.78 -13.92
N LEU A 53 7.86 -18.76 -13.06
CA LEU A 53 6.55 -19.42 -12.98
C LEU A 53 5.44 -18.44 -12.56
N PHE A 54 5.71 -17.57 -11.59
CA PHE A 54 4.75 -16.54 -11.17
C PHE A 54 4.46 -15.54 -12.28
N SER A 55 5.50 -15.05 -12.96
CA SER A 55 5.38 -14.13 -14.08
C SER A 55 4.56 -14.75 -15.20
N ASP A 56 4.92 -15.94 -15.66
CA ASP A 56 4.21 -16.62 -16.75
C ASP A 56 2.74 -16.88 -16.41
N TYR A 57 2.46 -17.33 -15.16
CA TYR A 57 1.09 -17.59 -14.72
C TYR A 57 0.25 -16.33 -14.62
N LEU A 58 0.78 -15.28 -14.01
CA LEU A 58 0.04 -14.03 -13.79
C LEU A 58 -0.13 -13.22 -15.07
N ASN A 59 0.81 -13.34 -16.03
CA ASN A 59 0.67 -12.75 -17.36
C ASN A 59 -0.55 -13.28 -18.14
N LEU A 60 -0.97 -14.53 -17.91
CA LEU A 60 -2.19 -15.07 -18.52
C LEU A 60 -3.46 -14.28 -18.14
N ILE A 61 -3.44 -13.62 -17.01
CA ILE A 61 -4.56 -12.80 -16.49
C ILE A 61 -4.25 -11.29 -16.50
N GLY A 62 -3.20 -10.87 -17.22
CA GLY A 62 -2.87 -9.47 -17.44
C GLY A 62 -2.10 -8.80 -16.29
N PHE A 63 -1.48 -9.60 -15.41
CA PHE A 63 -0.62 -9.10 -14.35
C PHE A 63 0.82 -9.55 -14.54
N ASP A 64 1.74 -8.82 -13.93
CA ASP A 64 3.14 -9.19 -13.78
C ASP A 64 3.56 -9.03 -12.33
N ILE A 65 4.69 -9.65 -11.95
CA ILE A 65 5.29 -9.47 -10.64
C ILE A 65 6.62 -8.74 -10.75
N VAL A 66 6.92 -7.95 -9.74
CA VAL A 66 8.22 -7.31 -9.58
C VAL A 66 8.77 -7.65 -8.21
N VAL A 67 9.92 -8.34 -8.19
CA VAL A 67 10.65 -8.65 -6.96
C VAL A 67 11.72 -7.59 -6.74
N ARG A 68 11.71 -6.96 -5.56
CA ARG A 68 12.65 -5.91 -5.17
C ARG A 68 13.60 -6.39 -4.07
N ASP A 69 14.85 -5.95 -4.12
CA ASP A 69 15.87 -6.35 -3.14
C ASP A 69 15.59 -5.85 -1.73
N ASN A 70 14.82 -4.77 -1.58
CA ASN A 70 14.36 -4.27 -0.29
C ASN A 70 13.29 -5.17 0.39
N GLY A 71 13.04 -6.36 -0.15
CA GLY A 71 12.16 -7.36 0.46
C GLY A 71 10.68 -7.22 0.08
N VAL A 72 10.37 -6.62 -1.06
CA VAL A 72 9.00 -6.45 -1.56
C VAL A 72 8.79 -7.24 -2.84
N VAL A 73 7.70 -8.02 -2.90
CA VAL A 73 7.11 -8.49 -4.14
C VAL A 73 5.86 -7.66 -4.40
N MET A 74 5.74 -7.16 -5.61
CA MET A 74 4.62 -6.32 -6.04
C MET A 74 3.92 -6.93 -7.25
N LEU A 75 2.59 -6.91 -7.24
CA LEU A 75 1.76 -7.23 -8.40
C LEU A 75 1.55 -5.95 -9.22
N GLN A 76 1.85 -5.99 -10.50
CA GLN A 76 1.60 -4.90 -11.44
C GLN A 76 0.59 -5.33 -12.50
N ASN A 77 -0.29 -4.39 -12.91
CA ASN A 77 -1.11 -4.59 -14.10
C ASN A 77 -0.25 -4.25 -15.34
N ASN A 78 -0.09 -5.19 -16.25
CA ASN A 78 0.64 -5.00 -17.50
C ASN A 78 -0.29 -4.86 -18.72
N SER A 79 -1.60 -4.94 -18.52
CA SER A 79 -2.60 -4.89 -19.57
C SER A 79 -3.22 -3.50 -19.65
N ALA A 80 -2.97 -2.77 -20.75
CA ALA A 80 -3.59 -1.48 -20.99
C ALA A 80 -5.10 -1.61 -21.29
N ASP A 81 -5.52 -2.78 -21.79
CA ASP A 81 -6.87 -3.03 -22.29
C ASP A 81 -7.84 -3.50 -21.20
N VAL A 82 -7.33 -3.95 -20.07
CA VAL A 82 -8.17 -4.41 -18.96
C VAL A 82 -8.21 -3.33 -17.88
N VAL A 83 -9.36 -2.72 -17.71
CA VAL A 83 -9.60 -1.81 -16.59
C VAL A 83 -9.68 -2.65 -15.31
N VAL A 84 -8.54 -2.86 -14.66
CA VAL A 84 -8.52 -3.43 -13.32
C VAL A 84 -9.08 -2.38 -12.37
N SER A 85 -10.03 -2.77 -11.53
CA SER A 85 -10.54 -1.91 -10.48
C SER A 85 -9.38 -1.53 -9.54
N LYS A 86 -8.78 -0.36 -9.77
CA LYS A 86 -7.77 0.20 -8.88
C LYS A 86 -8.47 0.76 -7.65
N GLN A 87 -7.92 0.48 -6.47
CA GLN A 87 -8.38 1.16 -5.26
C GLN A 87 -8.24 2.67 -5.46
N ARG A 88 -9.37 3.37 -5.46
CA ARG A 88 -9.38 4.83 -5.51
C ARG A 88 -9.29 5.35 -4.08
N PHE A 89 -8.30 6.19 -3.81
CA PHE A 89 -8.21 6.91 -2.56
C PHE A 89 -8.99 8.21 -2.69
N ASN A 90 -9.77 8.54 -1.66
CA ASN A 90 -10.31 9.89 -1.56
C ASN A 90 -9.17 10.89 -1.24
N LYS A 91 -9.46 12.20 -1.37
CA LYS A 91 -8.48 13.26 -1.16
C LYS A 91 -7.77 13.15 0.19
N PHE A 92 -8.53 12.83 1.24
CA PHE A 92 -8.00 12.69 2.59
C PHE A 92 -7.03 11.51 2.71
N GLN A 93 -7.42 10.34 2.21
CA GLN A 93 -6.55 9.15 2.18
C GLN A 93 -5.27 9.40 1.38
N SER A 94 -5.37 10.08 0.23
CA SER A 94 -4.21 10.43 -0.58
C SER A 94 -3.23 11.33 0.17
N ILE A 95 -3.72 12.35 0.90
CA ILE A 95 -2.87 13.23 1.70
C ILE A 95 -2.16 12.44 2.81
N ILE A 96 -2.87 11.58 3.55
CA ILE A 96 -2.26 10.76 4.61
C ILE A 96 -1.19 9.85 4.01
N LEU A 97 -1.47 9.22 2.86
CA LEU A 97 -0.49 8.35 2.20
C LEU A 97 0.75 9.13 1.78
N CYS A 98 0.59 10.34 1.24
CA CYS A 98 1.71 11.23 0.91
C CYS A 98 2.54 11.61 2.15
N CYS A 99 1.90 11.93 3.27
CA CYS A 99 2.60 12.23 4.53
C CYS A 99 3.41 11.02 5.03
N LEU A 100 2.80 9.83 5.01
CA LEU A 100 3.49 8.60 5.42
C LEU A 100 4.65 8.26 4.48
N TRP A 101 4.47 8.47 3.18
CA TRP A 101 5.53 8.28 2.18
C TRP A 101 6.69 9.25 2.43
N THR A 102 6.42 10.54 2.67
CA THR A 102 7.44 11.55 2.99
C THR A 102 8.21 11.15 4.25
N LEU A 103 7.51 10.81 5.33
CA LEU A 103 8.13 10.37 6.60
C LEU A 103 9.00 9.12 6.39
N TYR A 104 8.57 8.18 5.55
CA TYR A 104 9.36 7.00 5.21
C TYR A 104 10.65 7.40 4.47
N MET A 105 10.55 8.24 3.44
CA MET A 105 11.69 8.66 2.63
C MET A 105 12.70 9.49 3.45
N ASP A 106 12.23 10.40 4.29
CA ASP A 106 13.08 11.20 5.17
C ASP A 106 13.90 10.32 6.14
N LYS A 107 13.26 9.27 6.70
CA LYS A 107 13.92 8.34 7.60
C LYS A 107 14.94 7.44 6.90
N ILE A 108 14.70 7.06 5.65
CA ILE A 108 15.69 6.36 4.82
C ILE A 108 16.87 7.28 4.50
N GLN A 109 16.61 8.50 4.05
CA GLN A 109 17.66 9.44 3.67
C GLN A 109 18.51 9.89 4.86
N SER A 110 17.92 9.99 6.04
CA SER A 110 18.65 10.30 7.27
C SER A 110 19.54 9.16 7.78
N GLY A 111 19.60 8.03 7.06
CA GLY A 111 20.47 6.92 7.37
C GLY A 111 20.05 6.13 8.63
N SER A 112 18.77 6.04 8.91
CA SER A 112 18.26 5.24 10.02
C SER A 112 18.79 3.81 9.95
N LEU A 113 19.62 3.41 10.90
CA LEU A 113 20.13 2.04 11.05
C LEU A 113 19.08 1.09 11.63
N SER A 114 17.88 1.57 11.89
CA SER A 114 16.79 0.76 12.42
C SER A 114 16.34 -0.28 11.39
N LYS A 115 16.22 -1.52 11.84
CA LYS A 115 15.71 -2.62 11.03
C LYS A 115 14.26 -2.39 10.56
N GLN A 116 13.50 -1.59 11.30
CA GLN A 116 12.14 -1.18 10.98
C GLN A 116 12.04 0.33 10.99
N ILE A 117 11.43 0.89 9.97
CA ILE A 117 11.14 2.32 9.90
C ILE A 117 9.80 2.56 10.58
N THR A 118 9.81 3.42 11.57
CA THR A 118 8.62 3.72 12.38
C THR A 118 8.38 5.23 12.43
N THR A 119 7.11 5.60 12.55
CA THR A 119 6.70 6.98 12.84
C THR A 119 5.64 6.99 13.95
N THR A 120 5.40 8.15 14.52
CA THR A 120 4.41 8.34 15.58
C THR A 120 3.22 9.15 15.08
N PHE A 121 2.09 9.11 15.81
CA PHE A 121 0.95 9.96 15.50
C PHE A 121 1.26 11.46 15.57
N PRO A 122 2.04 11.97 16.56
CA PRO A 122 2.50 13.36 16.55
C PRO A 122 3.31 13.73 15.31
N GLU A 123 4.25 12.88 14.86
CA GLU A 123 5.02 13.12 13.62
C GLU A 123 4.10 13.17 12.40
N LEU A 124 3.16 12.22 12.29
CA LEU A 124 2.18 12.23 11.20
C LEU A 124 1.30 13.48 11.22
N ASN A 125 0.82 13.90 12.39
CA ASN A 125 0.02 15.12 12.51
C ASN A 125 0.81 16.36 12.10
N ALA A 126 2.09 16.46 12.48
CA ALA A 126 2.96 17.57 12.06
C ALA A 126 3.13 17.63 10.53
N GLU A 127 3.19 16.46 9.86
CA GLU A 127 3.20 16.43 8.38
C GLU A 127 1.86 16.83 7.78
N LEU A 128 0.75 16.38 8.37
CA LEU A 128 -0.61 16.74 7.93
C LEU A 128 -0.90 18.24 8.06
N GLU A 129 -0.39 18.89 9.10
CA GLU A 129 -0.53 20.34 9.30
C GLU A 129 0.07 21.15 8.15
N LYS A 130 1.11 20.66 7.49
CA LYS A 130 1.73 21.34 6.33
C LYS A 130 0.78 21.45 5.13
N PHE A 131 -0.27 20.65 5.09
CA PHE A 131 -1.28 20.68 4.02
C PHE A 131 -2.46 21.62 4.33
N GLU A 132 -2.43 22.38 5.44
CA GLU A 132 -3.44 23.37 5.84
C GLU A 132 -4.90 22.85 5.82
N PHE A 133 -5.08 21.54 5.87
CA PHE A 133 -6.39 20.90 5.74
C PHE A 133 -7.12 20.92 7.09
N LYS A 134 -7.63 22.10 7.46
CA LYS A 134 -8.41 22.26 8.70
C LYS A 134 -9.79 21.62 8.52
N GLY A 135 -10.19 20.80 9.47
CA GLY A 135 -11.56 20.27 9.58
C GLY A 135 -11.73 18.76 9.29
N ALA A 136 -11.11 18.22 8.24
CA ALA A 136 -11.28 16.79 7.93
C ALA A 136 -10.45 15.86 8.84
N PHE A 137 -9.37 16.38 9.46
CA PHE A 137 -8.50 15.61 10.36
C PHE A 137 -9.01 15.54 11.80
N ASP A 138 -9.96 16.41 12.18
CA ASP A 138 -10.56 16.40 13.52
C ASP A 138 -11.41 15.16 13.78
N VAL A 139 -11.75 14.39 12.73
CA VAL A 139 -12.50 13.15 12.88
C VAL A 139 -11.51 12.00 13.03
N LYS A 140 -11.17 11.65 14.27
CA LYS A 140 -10.31 10.48 14.60
C LYS A 140 -10.69 9.20 13.86
N SER A 141 -11.96 9.03 13.51
CA SER A 141 -12.45 7.89 12.74
C SER A 141 -11.91 7.86 11.31
N ASN A 142 -11.82 9.01 10.63
CA ASN A 142 -11.34 9.09 9.25
C ASN A 142 -9.86 8.71 9.15
N LEU A 143 -9.03 9.21 10.08
CA LEU A 143 -7.62 8.84 10.16
C LEU A 143 -7.45 7.34 10.43
N LYS A 144 -8.21 6.80 11.40
CA LYS A 144 -8.20 5.37 11.72
C LYS A 144 -8.58 4.52 10.49
N ASN A 145 -9.65 4.87 9.78
CA ASN A 145 -10.12 4.15 8.61
C ASN A 145 -9.07 4.17 7.47
N ALA A 146 -8.42 5.32 7.23
CA ALA A 146 -7.36 5.42 6.24
C ALA A 146 -6.15 4.55 6.60
N LEU A 147 -5.70 4.59 7.86
CA LEU A 147 -4.59 3.75 8.32
C LEU A 147 -4.92 2.26 8.29
N GLN A 148 -6.17 1.87 8.60
CA GLN A 148 -6.63 0.48 8.46
C GLN A 148 -6.64 0.03 7.00
N LEU A 149 -7.04 0.91 6.06
CA LEU A 149 -6.98 0.65 4.64
C LEU A 149 -5.54 0.39 4.18
N PHE A 150 -4.59 1.26 4.56
CA PHE A 150 -3.18 1.10 4.19
C PHE A 150 -2.54 -0.15 4.83
N ALA A 151 -2.94 -0.50 6.04
CA ALA A 151 -2.51 -1.76 6.67
C ALA A 151 -3.00 -3.00 5.91
N ARG A 152 -4.21 -2.96 5.33
CA ARG A 152 -4.76 -4.03 4.49
C ARG A 152 -3.92 -4.31 3.24
N TYR A 153 -3.27 -3.27 2.70
CA TYR A 153 -2.39 -3.38 1.53
C TYR A 153 -0.91 -3.58 1.92
N ASN A 154 -0.61 -3.94 3.16
CA ASN A 154 0.76 -4.14 3.63
C ASN A 154 1.69 -2.92 3.41
N LEU A 155 1.14 -1.70 3.50
CA LEU A 155 1.93 -0.47 3.42
C LEU A 155 2.44 -0.05 4.80
N ILE A 156 1.65 -0.33 5.83
CA ILE A 156 1.94 0.02 7.23
C ILE A 156 1.44 -1.05 8.19
N PHE A 157 1.86 -0.95 9.46
CA PHE A 157 1.22 -1.63 10.58
C PHE A 157 1.02 -0.66 11.74
N VAL A 158 -0.11 -0.75 12.41
CA VAL A 158 -0.45 0.05 13.59
C VAL A 158 -0.91 -0.86 14.71
N ASN A 159 -0.27 -0.77 15.87
CA ASN A 159 -0.75 -1.46 17.06
C ASN A 159 -1.86 -0.65 17.74
N TRP A 160 -3.10 -0.99 17.43
CA TRP A 160 -4.28 -0.29 17.96
C TRP A 160 -4.53 -0.51 19.46
N ASN A 161 -3.87 -1.50 20.07
CA ASN A 161 -4.01 -1.79 21.49
C ASN A 161 -3.14 -0.89 22.38
N ALA A 162 -2.18 -0.18 21.81
CA ALA A 162 -1.36 0.80 22.51
C ALA A 162 -2.15 2.10 22.77
N SER A 163 -1.78 2.83 23.82
CA SER A 163 -2.33 4.17 24.11
C SER A 163 -1.99 5.15 22.97
N ASP A 164 -2.80 6.20 22.77
CA ASP A 164 -2.61 7.13 21.64
C ASP A 164 -1.20 7.76 21.62
N ASN A 165 -0.62 8.02 22.78
CA ASN A 165 0.71 8.64 22.90
C ASN A 165 1.87 7.66 22.65
N GLU A 166 1.64 6.37 22.83
CA GLU A 166 2.64 5.28 22.64
C GLU A 166 2.45 4.54 21.32
N ARG A 167 1.40 4.89 20.58
CA ARG A 167 1.07 4.20 19.33
C ARG A 167 2.08 4.56 18.25
N VAL A 168 2.75 3.54 17.76
CA VAL A 168 3.74 3.62 16.69
C VAL A 168 3.13 3.07 15.40
N ILE A 169 3.44 3.72 14.30
CA ILE A 169 3.12 3.28 12.95
C ILE A 169 4.41 2.72 12.35
N VAL A 170 4.43 1.42 12.05
CA VAL A 170 5.52 0.80 11.28
C VAL A 170 5.26 1.05 9.80
N LEU A 171 6.25 1.60 9.10
CA LEU A 171 6.19 1.87 7.67
C LEU A 171 6.93 0.76 6.93
N TYR A 172 6.23 0.08 6.03
CA TYR A 172 6.84 -1.00 5.24
C TYR A 172 7.45 -0.48 3.94
N PRO A 173 8.49 -1.16 3.39
CA PRO A 173 9.12 -0.76 2.14
C PRO A 173 8.17 -0.70 0.94
N SER A 174 7.04 -1.38 0.99
CA SER A 174 5.98 -1.35 -0.02
C SER A 174 5.38 0.04 -0.23
N ILE A 175 5.45 0.92 0.77
CA ILE A 175 4.94 2.29 0.67
C ILE A 175 5.62 3.09 -0.45
N GLN A 176 6.87 2.76 -0.79
CA GLN A 176 7.59 3.40 -1.90
C GLN A 176 6.93 3.15 -3.27
N PHE A 177 6.18 2.06 -3.38
CA PHE A 177 5.54 1.63 -4.63
C PHE A 177 4.04 1.91 -4.65
N ALA A 178 3.50 2.45 -3.56
CA ALA A 178 2.09 2.81 -3.47
C ALA A 178 1.75 4.10 -4.23
N LEU A 179 2.76 4.93 -4.48
CA LEU A 179 2.69 6.16 -5.26
C LEU A 179 3.85 6.18 -6.25
N ASP A 180 3.57 6.52 -7.49
CA ASP A 180 4.60 6.88 -8.45
C ASP A 180 5.16 8.26 -8.07
N GLU A 181 6.49 8.45 -8.18
CA GLU A 181 7.15 9.71 -7.82
C GLU A 181 6.62 10.88 -8.65
N SER A 182 6.28 10.66 -9.91
CA SER A 182 5.69 11.67 -10.80
C SER A 182 4.23 11.95 -10.43
N GLU A 183 3.44 10.94 -10.07
CA GLU A 183 2.07 11.08 -9.57
C GLU A 183 2.07 11.83 -8.23
N PHE A 184 3.03 11.51 -7.34
CA PHE A 184 3.21 12.22 -6.08
C PHE A 184 3.52 13.70 -6.27
N ALA A 185 4.51 14.05 -7.12
CA ALA A 185 4.87 15.42 -7.41
C ALA A 185 3.69 16.20 -7.99
N THR A 186 2.97 15.62 -8.95
CA THR A 186 1.78 16.21 -9.56
C THR A 186 0.66 16.42 -8.53
N PHE A 187 0.44 15.45 -7.65
CA PHE A 187 -0.56 15.56 -6.59
C PHE A 187 -0.23 16.68 -5.60
N VAL A 188 1.02 16.76 -5.12
CA VAL A 188 1.47 17.80 -4.18
C VAL A 188 1.34 19.19 -4.79
N ILE A 189 1.73 19.36 -6.06
CA ILE A 189 1.57 20.63 -6.79
C ILE A 189 0.09 20.98 -6.91
N GLY A 190 -0.75 20.05 -7.36
CA GLY A 190 -2.19 20.28 -7.52
C GLY A 190 -2.91 20.58 -6.21
N VAL A 191 -2.49 20.01 -5.09
CA VAL A 191 -3.01 20.34 -3.76
C VAL A 191 -2.60 21.74 -3.36
N ARG A 192 -1.32 22.13 -3.54
CA ARG A 192 -0.83 23.48 -3.25
C ARG A 192 -1.53 24.57 -4.09
N GLU A 193 -1.67 24.34 -5.39
CA GLU A 193 -2.36 25.29 -6.28
C GLU A 193 -3.82 25.50 -5.88
N ARG A 194 -4.52 24.44 -5.52
CA ARG A 194 -5.92 24.53 -5.04
C ARG A 194 -6.03 25.23 -3.69
N MET A 195 -5.04 25.06 -2.82
CA MET A 195 -4.98 25.77 -1.55
C MET A 195 -4.71 27.27 -1.74
N MET A 196 -3.84 27.64 -2.69
CA MET A 196 -3.55 29.04 -3.01
C MET A 196 -4.73 29.74 -3.70
N ASN A 197 -5.55 28.98 -4.47
CA ASN A 197 -6.70 29.49 -5.21
C ASN A 197 -8.02 29.43 -4.44
N ALA A 198 -8.09 28.68 -3.34
CA ALA A 198 -9.24 28.65 -2.44
C ALA A 198 -9.14 29.81 -1.45
N GLY A 199 -9.54 30.99 -1.88
CA GLY A 199 -9.98 32.04 -0.95
C GLY A 199 -11.15 31.54 -0.10
N PRO A 200 -11.52 32.20 1.00
CA PRO A 200 -12.47 31.69 1.97
C PRO A 200 -13.89 31.64 1.41
N GLN A 201 -14.26 30.53 0.74
CA GLN A 201 -15.67 30.27 0.38
C GLN A 201 -15.97 28.79 0.16
N SER A 202 -17.08 28.40 0.80
CA SER A 202 -17.98 27.28 0.55
C SER A 202 -17.50 25.85 0.83
N GLU A 203 -18.04 25.37 1.93
CA GLU A 203 -18.33 23.98 2.22
C GLU A 203 -19.22 23.39 1.11
N ASP A 204 -18.63 22.61 0.20
CA ASP A 204 -19.38 21.62 -0.57
C ASP A 204 -19.09 20.25 0.03
N VAL A 205 -19.97 19.88 0.94
CA VAL A 205 -20.13 18.51 1.43
C VAL A 205 -20.74 17.70 0.27
N ALA A 206 -19.89 17.06 -0.52
CA ALA A 206 -20.36 15.99 -1.37
C ALA A 206 -20.62 14.77 -0.47
N GLU A 207 -21.89 14.57 -0.12
CA GLU A 207 -22.40 13.30 0.40
C GLU A 207 -22.28 12.25 -0.72
N ASP A 208 -21.17 11.52 -0.73
CA ASP A 208 -21.12 10.24 -1.45
C ASP A 208 -21.84 9.19 -0.59
N ASN A 209 -23.11 8.96 -0.96
CA ASN A 209 -23.90 7.83 -0.48
C ASN A 209 -23.15 6.53 -0.83
N PHE A 210 -22.60 5.91 0.16
CA PHE A 210 -22.09 4.55 0.08
C PHE A 210 -23.27 3.62 0.39
N ASP A 211 -23.95 3.16 -0.65
CA ASP A 211 -24.92 2.07 -0.53
C ASP A 211 -24.19 0.81 -0.06
N ALA A 212 -24.37 0.51 1.22
CA ALA A 212 -24.04 -0.79 1.78
C ALA A 212 -25.15 -1.75 1.36
N GLU A 213 -24.93 -2.54 0.32
CA GLU A 213 -25.72 -3.75 0.11
C GLU A 213 -25.33 -4.78 1.17
N GLU A 214 -26.20 -4.90 2.17
CA GLU A 214 -26.27 -6.06 3.05
C GLU A 214 -26.80 -7.24 2.22
N GLU A 215 -25.95 -8.19 1.91
CA GLU A 215 -26.40 -9.54 1.52
C GLU A 215 -26.64 -10.34 2.80
N GLU A 216 -27.92 -10.42 3.20
CA GLU A 216 -28.47 -11.52 3.96
C GLU A 216 -28.69 -12.70 3.01
N GLU A 217 -27.99 -13.83 3.23
CA GLU A 217 -28.49 -15.21 3.26
C GLU A 217 -27.32 -16.20 3.39
#